data_15e3e92f34e8d18e6dbb530739a7b38e
#
_entry.id   15e3e92f34e8d18e6dbb530739a7b38e
#
_cell.length_a   1.000
_cell.length_b   1.000
_cell.length_c   1.000
_cell.angle_alpha   90.00
_cell.angle_beta   90.00
_cell.angle_gamma   90.00
#
_symmetry.space_group_name_H-M   'P 1'
#
loop_
_entity.id
_entity.type
_entity.pdbx_description
1 polymer ?
#
loop_
_entity_poly.entity_id
_entity_poly.type
_entity_poly.pdbx_seq_one_letter_code
_entity_poly.pdbx_strand_id
1 'polypeptide(L)'
;MRLDTALVERSLTSSRNRAARLIAERRVRVNGKTATKASLNISDADIIEADAERWVSRAAYKLIGALDQAGIVMPPRVLDAGASTGGFTQVCLERGAHRVYAVDVGHGQLVPQLREDSRVVVHEGLNLRDLQLAHLDDEPVDLVVGDVSFISLTLLLEPLFTVCRGTALLLVKPQFEVGRERLGAGGIVADEREREHAVERVIDAAAQLGWEPWWRGTSALPGTHGNVEVFLAMRSSG
;
A
#
# COMPACT_ATOMS: atom_id res chain seq x y z
N MET A 1 17.24 27.71 12.03
CA MET A 1 16.43 26.52 12.49
C MET A 1 17.12 25.23 12.08
N ARG A 2 16.68 24.07 12.58
CA ARG A 2 17.26 22.76 12.19
C ARG A 2 16.74 22.36 10.79
N LEU A 3 17.58 21.66 10.00
CA LEU A 3 17.22 21.22 8.65
C LEU A 3 15.98 20.29 8.65
N ASP A 4 15.86 19.34 9.60
CA ASP A 4 14.70 18.46 9.70
C ASP A 4 13.39 19.25 9.95
N THR A 5 13.46 20.34 10.68
CA THR A 5 12.33 21.25 10.93
C THR A 5 12.07 22.13 9.69
N ALA A 6 13.11 22.69 9.10
CA ALA A 6 13.00 23.53 7.89
C ALA A 6 12.35 22.78 6.71
N LEU A 7 12.67 21.50 6.53
CA LEU A 7 12.04 20.66 5.51
C LEU A 7 10.53 20.55 5.67
N VAL A 8 10.04 20.44 6.91
CA VAL A 8 8.60 20.38 7.19
C VAL A 8 7.95 21.76 7.01
N GLU A 9 8.52 22.81 7.58
CA GLU A 9 7.96 24.16 7.52
C GLU A 9 7.91 24.70 6.09
N ARG A 10 8.88 24.32 5.23
CA ARG A 10 8.89 24.66 3.80
C ARG A 10 8.09 23.68 2.94
N SER A 11 7.29 22.79 3.54
CA SER A 11 6.45 21.79 2.85
C SER A 11 7.23 20.86 1.89
N LEU A 12 8.53 20.67 2.12
CA LEU A 12 9.37 19.76 1.35
C LEU A 12 9.24 18.29 1.83
N THR A 13 8.62 18.08 2.98
CA THR A 13 8.26 16.76 3.50
C THR A 13 7.12 16.86 4.53
N SER A 14 6.38 15.78 4.73
CA SER A 14 5.19 15.75 5.59
C SER A 14 5.48 15.60 7.08
N SER A 15 6.71 15.21 7.47
CA SER A 15 7.06 15.02 8.90
C SER A 15 8.56 15.06 9.13
N ARG A 16 8.97 15.37 10.39
CA ARG A 16 10.39 15.37 10.79
C ARG A 16 11.05 13.99 10.68
N ASN A 17 10.30 12.90 10.92
CA ASN A 17 10.83 11.55 10.75
C ASN A 17 11.14 11.28 9.27
N ARG A 18 10.27 11.72 8.38
CA ARG A 18 10.49 11.61 6.92
C ARG A 18 11.66 12.50 6.47
N ALA A 19 11.77 13.73 7.01
CA ALA A 19 12.91 14.60 6.79
C ALA A 19 14.24 13.94 7.19
N ALA A 20 14.29 13.37 8.40
CA ALA A 20 15.49 12.68 8.89
C ALA A 20 15.89 11.49 7.99
N ARG A 21 14.92 10.75 7.46
CA ARG A 21 15.15 9.66 6.53
C ARG A 21 15.72 10.16 5.20
N LEU A 22 15.12 11.19 4.59
CA LEU A 22 15.63 11.79 3.35
C LEU A 22 17.07 12.28 3.49
N ILE A 23 17.40 12.87 4.64
CA ILE A 23 18.77 13.33 4.94
C ILE A 23 19.73 12.13 5.08
N ALA A 24 19.33 11.07 5.79
CA ALA A 24 20.12 9.85 5.94
C ALA A 24 20.40 9.15 4.58
N GLU A 25 19.41 9.18 3.69
CA GLU A 25 19.48 8.66 2.33
C GLU A 25 20.24 9.60 1.35
N ARG A 26 20.79 10.73 1.85
CA ARG A 26 21.51 11.75 1.07
C ARG A 26 20.67 12.39 -0.06
N ARG A 27 19.38 12.45 0.11
CA ARG A 27 18.40 12.99 -0.85
C ARG A 27 18.05 14.47 -0.58
N VAL A 28 18.79 15.13 0.29
CA VAL A 28 18.63 16.54 0.62
C VAL A 28 19.93 17.29 0.32
N ARG A 29 19.81 18.41 -0.38
CA ARG A 29 20.90 19.35 -0.62
C ARG A 29 20.56 20.69 0.03
N VAL A 30 21.59 21.34 0.55
CA VAL A 30 21.52 22.72 1.04
C VAL A 30 22.59 23.52 0.29
N ASN A 31 22.15 24.55 -0.43
CA ASN A 31 23.01 25.35 -1.27
C ASN A 31 23.87 24.48 -2.23
N GLY A 32 23.23 23.46 -2.85
CA GLY A 32 23.85 22.53 -3.77
C GLY A 32 24.71 21.43 -3.13
N LYS A 33 24.96 21.46 -1.82
CA LYS A 33 25.76 20.45 -1.09
C LYS A 33 24.87 19.44 -0.39
N THR A 34 25.18 18.14 -0.54
CA THR A 34 24.43 17.06 0.13
C THR A 34 24.51 17.20 1.64
N ALA A 35 23.34 17.28 2.27
CA ALA A 35 23.20 17.31 3.71
C ALA A 35 23.25 15.89 4.29
N THR A 36 23.97 15.73 5.43
CA THR A 36 24.14 14.44 6.11
C THR A 36 23.68 14.45 7.57
N LYS A 37 23.27 15.63 8.09
CA LYS A 37 22.85 15.79 9.48
C LYS A 37 21.52 16.50 9.56
N ALA A 38 20.55 15.88 10.19
CA ALA A 38 19.23 16.47 10.43
C ALA A 38 19.28 17.73 11.31
N SER A 39 20.30 17.84 12.16
CA SER A 39 20.55 18.98 13.04
C SER A 39 21.31 20.14 12.39
N LEU A 40 21.59 20.09 11.08
CA LEU A 40 22.23 21.19 10.36
C LEU A 40 21.41 22.46 10.55
N ASN A 41 22.08 23.56 10.95
CA ASN A 41 21.42 24.84 11.09
C ASN A 41 21.20 25.50 9.73
N ILE A 42 19.97 25.92 9.49
CA ILE A 42 19.49 26.52 8.25
C ILE A 42 18.97 27.93 8.57
N SER A 43 19.35 28.88 7.72
CA SER A 43 18.80 30.24 7.67
C SER A 43 17.68 30.33 6.62
N ASP A 44 16.92 31.41 6.62
CA ASP A 44 15.87 31.62 5.63
C ASP A 44 16.44 31.85 4.22
N ALA A 45 17.69 32.31 4.11
CA ALA A 45 18.39 32.52 2.84
C ALA A 45 18.93 31.24 2.21
N ASP A 46 18.99 30.12 2.97
CA ASP A 46 19.50 28.87 2.43
C ASP A 46 18.51 28.21 1.47
N ILE A 47 19.00 27.81 0.31
CA ILE A 47 18.23 27.04 -0.68
C ILE A 47 18.28 25.57 -0.27
N ILE A 48 17.11 25.01 0.02
CA ILE A 48 16.96 23.58 0.33
C ILE A 48 16.33 22.90 -0.88
N GLU A 49 17.02 21.91 -1.41
CA GLU A 49 16.52 20.98 -2.41
C GLU A 49 16.33 19.63 -1.73
N ALA A 50 15.12 19.10 -1.77
CA ALA A 50 14.83 17.74 -1.33
C ALA A 50 14.33 16.96 -2.54
N ASP A 51 14.95 15.81 -2.79
CA ASP A 51 14.38 14.83 -3.70
C ASP A 51 13.24 14.15 -2.93
N ALA A 52 12.10 14.88 -2.89
CA ALA A 52 10.91 14.45 -2.19
C ALA A 52 10.44 13.12 -2.78
N GLU A 53 10.19 12.15 -1.93
CA GLU A 53 9.55 10.93 -2.40
C GLU A 53 8.24 11.32 -3.10
N ARG A 54 8.16 11.03 -4.39
CA ARG A 54 6.94 11.22 -5.18
C ARG A 54 5.71 10.59 -4.51
N TRP A 55 5.93 9.47 -3.80
CA TRP A 55 4.90 8.65 -3.22
C TRP A 55 4.79 8.85 -1.71
N VAL A 56 3.58 8.87 -1.19
CA VAL A 56 3.31 9.02 0.24
C VAL A 56 3.82 7.86 1.07
N SER A 57 4.01 6.69 0.46
CA SER A 57 4.65 5.54 1.11
C SER A 57 5.40 4.65 0.10
N ARG A 58 6.32 3.80 0.61
CA ARG A 58 7.02 2.80 -0.20
C ARG A 58 6.09 1.73 -0.80
N ALA A 59 4.92 1.53 -0.20
CA ALA A 59 3.91 0.61 -0.69
C ALA A 59 3.53 0.92 -2.16
N ALA A 60 3.54 2.19 -2.54
CA ALA A 60 3.30 2.61 -3.93
C ALA A 60 4.14 1.83 -4.95
N TYR A 61 5.43 1.64 -4.67
CA TYR A 61 6.31 0.91 -5.60
C TYR A 61 5.96 -0.58 -5.72
N LYS A 62 5.37 -1.19 -4.68
CA LYS A 62 4.86 -2.56 -4.75
C LYS A 62 3.72 -2.64 -5.77
N LEU A 63 2.72 -1.76 -5.62
CA LEU A 63 1.57 -1.74 -6.51
C LEU A 63 1.96 -1.41 -7.96
N ILE A 64 2.82 -0.42 -8.17
CA ILE A 64 3.34 -0.06 -9.50
C ILE A 64 3.94 -1.28 -10.17
N GLY A 65 4.86 -1.97 -9.48
CA GLY A 65 5.50 -3.17 -10.02
C GLY A 65 4.51 -4.27 -10.37
N ALA A 66 3.49 -4.51 -9.54
CA ALA A 66 2.48 -5.53 -9.78
C ALA A 66 1.57 -5.17 -10.98
N LEU A 67 1.10 -3.92 -11.06
CA LEU A 67 0.27 -3.45 -12.18
C LEU A 67 1.00 -3.56 -13.52
N ASP A 68 2.28 -3.14 -13.54
CA ASP A 68 3.09 -3.16 -14.77
C ASP A 68 3.39 -4.59 -15.22
N GLN A 69 3.74 -5.49 -14.29
CA GLN A 69 4.04 -6.90 -14.61
C GLN A 69 2.80 -7.68 -15.02
N ALA A 70 1.66 -7.43 -14.37
CA ALA A 70 0.39 -8.07 -14.71
C ALA A 70 -0.29 -7.45 -15.94
N GLY A 71 0.18 -6.30 -16.43
CA GLY A 71 -0.45 -5.60 -17.56
C GLY A 71 -1.84 -5.04 -17.21
N ILE A 72 -2.09 -4.72 -15.92
CA ILE A 72 -3.39 -4.20 -15.48
C ILE A 72 -3.46 -2.71 -15.81
N VAL A 73 -4.41 -2.37 -16.68
CA VAL A 73 -4.80 -0.99 -16.96
C VAL A 73 -5.76 -0.51 -15.86
N MET A 74 -5.50 0.65 -15.31
CA MET A 74 -6.30 1.18 -14.19
C MET A 74 -7.75 1.47 -14.63
N PRO A 75 -8.73 0.81 -14.02
CA PRO A 75 -10.13 1.06 -14.33
C PRO A 75 -10.67 2.27 -13.54
N PRO A 76 -11.89 2.75 -13.88
CA PRO A 76 -12.45 3.96 -13.27
C PRO A 76 -12.73 3.85 -11.76
N ARG A 77 -13.21 2.71 -11.27
CA ARG A 77 -13.64 2.51 -9.87
C ARG A 77 -12.75 1.49 -9.17
N VAL A 78 -12.11 1.90 -8.09
CA VAL A 78 -11.11 1.09 -7.38
C VAL A 78 -11.38 1.10 -5.88
N LEU A 79 -11.24 -0.05 -5.24
CA LEU A 79 -11.17 -0.20 -3.78
C LEU A 79 -9.69 -0.39 -3.39
N ASP A 80 -9.19 0.44 -2.49
CA ASP A 80 -7.91 0.28 -1.79
C ASP A 80 -8.18 -0.29 -0.40
N ALA A 81 -7.96 -1.59 -0.25
CA ALA A 81 -8.19 -2.35 0.97
C ALA A 81 -6.92 -2.35 1.84
N GLY A 82 -6.97 -1.64 2.96
CA GLY A 82 -5.81 -1.37 3.83
C GLY A 82 -5.03 -0.15 3.37
N ALA A 83 -5.72 0.96 3.15
CA ALA A 83 -5.17 2.17 2.53
C ALA A 83 -4.04 2.82 3.34
N SER A 84 -4.05 2.72 4.68
CA SER A 84 -3.03 3.29 5.57
C SER A 84 -2.73 4.76 5.21
N THR A 85 -1.49 5.12 4.88
CA THR A 85 -1.10 6.49 4.48
C THR A 85 -1.51 6.86 3.06
N GLY A 86 -2.02 5.91 2.26
CA GLY A 86 -2.55 6.16 0.91
C GLY A 86 -1.58 5.84 -0.23
N GLY A 87 -0.59 4.96 0.00
CA GLY A 87 0.37 4.62 -1.06
C GLY A 87 -0.28 4.00 -2.28
N PHE A 88 -1.20 3.06 -2.10
CA PHE A 88 -1.95 2.44 -3.19
C PHE A 88 -2.98 3.40 -3.77
N THR A 89 -3.72 4.11 -2.91
CA THR A 89 -4.67 5.16 -3.32
C THR A 89 -4.01 6.17 -4.29
N GLN A 90 -2.82 6.70 -3.95
CA GLN A 90 -2.10 7.63 -4.80
C GLN A 90 -1.75 7.04 -6.16
N VAL A 91 -1.28 5.78 -6.19
CA VAL A 91 -0.96 5.09 -7.46
C VAL A 91 -2.22 4.94 -8.31
N CYS A 92 -3.34 4.52 -7.74
CA CYS A 92 -4.60 4.38 -8.46
C CYS A 92 -5.03 5.70 -9.11
N LEU A 93 -4.98 6.81 -8.37
CA LEU A 93 -5.32 8.15 -8.88
C LEU A 93 -4.38 8.60 -10.01
N GLU A 94 -3.06 8.42 -9.85
CA GLU A 94 -2.07 8.80 -10.86
C GLU A 94 -2.14 7.92 -12.12
N ARG A 95 -2.63 6.68 -12.00
CA ARG A 95 -2.88 5.76 -13.12
C ARG A 95 -4.24 5.98 -13.79
N GLY A 96 -5.05 6.93 -13.30
CA GLY A 96 -6.28 7.36 -13.97
C GLY A 96 -7.59 6.84 -13.35
N ALA A 97 -7.58 6.33 -12.14
CA ALA A 97 -8.82 6.02 -11.43
C ALA A 97 -9.67 7.30 -11.24
N HIS A 98 -10.97 7.19 -11.52
CA HIS A 98 -11.93 8.29 -11.33
C HIS A 98 -12.50 8.32 -9.92
N ARG A 99 -12.55 7.17 -9.25
CA ARG A 99 -13.07 6.99 -7.89
C ARG A 99 -12.24 5.94 -7.16
N VAL A 100 -11.71 6.28 -6.00
CA VAL A 100 -10.96 5.36 -5.14
C VAL A 100 -11.60 5.35 -3.76
N TYR A 101 -12.03 4.19 -3.30
CA TYR A 101 -12.54 3.95 -1.95
C TYR A 101 -11.36 3.48 -1.09
N ALA A 102 -10.87 4.37 -0.25
CA ALA A 102 -9.74 4.10 0.65
C ALA A 102 -10.28 3.59 1.99
N VAL A 103 -10.15 2.29 2.23
CA VAL A 103 -10.69 1.62 3.42
C VAL A 103 -9.57 1.17 4.33
N ASP A 104 -9.64 1.55 5.61
CA ASP A 104 -8.70 1.11 6.65
C ASP A 104 -9.40 1.00 8.02
N VAL A 105 -8.95 0.03 8.83
CA VAL A 105 -9.42 -0.10 10.22
C VAL A 105 -8.82 0.97 11.14
N GLY A 106 -7.70 1.55 10.76
CA GLY A 106 -7.04 2.66 11.47
C GLY A 106 -7.77 3.99 11.27
N HIS A 107 -7.32 5.01 12.01
CA HIS A 107 -7.87 6.36 11.95
C HIS A 107 -6.75 7.38 11.74
N GLY A 108 -7.03 8.44 10.98
CA GLY A 108 -6.13 9.57 10.79
C GLY A 108 -4.81 9.21 10.09
N GLN A 109 -4.78 8.11 9.34
CA GLN A 109 -3.55 7.66 8.66
C GLN A 109 -3.39 8.23 7.26
N LEU A 110 -4.49 8.33 6.53
CA LEU A 110 -4.47 8.82 5.15
C LEU A 110 -3.97 10.27 5.13
N VAL A 111 -2.97 10.55 4.28
CA VAL A 111 -2.38 11.90 4.19
C VAL A 111 -3.42 12.93 3.74
N PRO A 112 -3.33 14.21 4.23
CA PRO A 112 -4.32 15.24 3.91
C PRO A 112 -4.58 15.43 2.42
N GLN A 113 -3.53 15.42 1.59
CA GLN A 113 -3.65 15.64 0.15
C GLN A 113 -4.53 14.60 -0.55
N LEU A 114 -4.53 13.35 -0.08
CA LEU A 114 -5.39 12.29 -0.62
C LEU A 114 -6.79 12.33 0.00
N ARG A 115 -6.89 12.71 1.26
CA ARG A 115 -8.18 12.88 1.95
C ARG A 115 -9.03 13.99 1.33
N GLU A 116 -8.39 15.05 0.86
CA GLU A 116 -9.03 16.23 0.25
C GLU A 116 -9.28 16.07 -1.26
N ASP A 117 -8.75 15.01 -1.90
CA ASP A 117 -9.01 14.74 -3.32
C ASP A 117 -10.46 14.27 -3.51
N SER A 118 -11.24 15.00 -4.30
CA SER A 118 -12.67 14.73 -4.55
C SER A 118 -12.95 13.35 -5.16
N ARG A 119 -11.94 12.69 -5.72
CA ARG A 119 -12.02 11.33 -6.25
C ARG A 119 -11.88 10.26 -5.18
N VAL A 120 -11.46 10.61 -3.97
CA VAL A 120 -11.24 9.65 -2.86
C VAL A 120 -12.42 9.67 -1.90
N VAL A 121 -12.96 8.50 -1.62
CA VAL A 121 -13.91 8.26 -0.53
C VAL A 121 -13.18 7.55 0.58
N VAL A 122 -13.17 8.16 1.77
CA VAL A 122 -12.38 7.67 2.90
C VAL A 122 -13.28 6.96 3.90
N HIS A 123 -12.98 5.69 4.18
CA HIS A 123 -13.61 4.88 5.22
C HIS A 123 -12.57 4.44 6.24
N GLU A 124 -12.30 5.27 7.23
CA GLU A 124 -11.45 4.92 8.38
C GLU A 124 -12.28 4.31 9.50
N GLY A 125 -11.70 3.39 10.26
CA GLY A 125 -12.39 2.63 11.30
C GLY A 125 -13.29 1.51 10.76
N LEU A 126 -13.30 1.28 9.46
CA LEU A 126 -14.09 0.22 8.84
C LEU A 126 -13.27 -1.09 8.78
N ASN A 127 -13.79 -2.12 9.46
CA ASN A 127 -13.24 -3.47 9.30
C ASN A 127 -13.63 -4.03 7.93
N LEU A 128 -12.68 -4.47 7.14
CA LEU A 128 -12.93 -5.05 5.82
C LEU A 128 -13.85 -6.28 5.84
N ARG A 129 -14.00 -6.96 6.98
CA ARG A 129 -15.00 -8.02 7.15
C ARG A 129 -16.44 -7.53 7.09
N ASP A 130 -16.64 -6.26 7.42
CA ASP A 130 -17.96 -5.62 7.45
C ASP A 130 -18.20 -4.79 6.17
N LEU A 131 -17.32 -4.92 5.16
CA LEU A 131 -17.41 -4.20 3.89
C LEU A 131 -18.68 -4.64 3.12
N GLN A 132 -19.41 -3.66 2.62
CA GLN A 132 -20.65 -3.85 1.85
C GLN A 132 -20.72 -2.85 0.70
N LEU A 133 -21.55 -3.11 -0.29
CA LEU A 133 -21.78 -2.20 -1.43
C LEU A 133 -22.21 -0.78 -1.00
N ALA A 134 -22.95 -0.67 0.11
CA ALA A 134 -23.35 0.64 0.67
C ALA A 134 -22.14 1.55 1.01
N HIS A 135 -20.97 0.99 1.27
CA HIS A 135 -19.74 1.77 1.46
C HIS A 135 -19.12 2.24 0.13
N LEU A 136 -19.62 1.74 -1.00
CA LEU A 136 -19.06 1.96 -2.34
C LEU A 136 -20.12 2.61 -3.28
N ASP A 137 -20.95 3.50 -2.74
CA ASP A 137 -22.04 4.17 -3.47
C ASP A 137 -23.02 3.15 -4.11
N ASP A 138 -23.27 2.00 -3.44
CA ASP A 138 -24.13 0.87 -3.85
C ASP A 138 -23.77 0.22 -5.20
N GLU A 139 -22.53 0.42 -5.66
CA GLU A 139 -22.03 -0.17 -6.91
C GLU A 139 -20.72 -0.92 -6.70
N PRO A 140 -20.52 -2.11 -7.33
CA PRO A 140 -19.25 -2.83 -7.26
C PRO A 140 -18.13 -2.05 -7.94
N VAL A 141 -16.90 -2.29 -7.48
CA VAL A 141 -15.69 -1.74 -8.09
C VAL A 141 -15.17 -2.64 -9.20
N ASP A 142 -14.39 -2.05 -10.11
CA ASP A 142 -13.76 -2.77 -11.23
C ASP A 142 -12.44 -3.43 -10.81
N LEU A 143 -11.77 -2.86 -9.79
CA LEU A 143 -10.52 -3.35 -9.25
C LEU A 143 -10.50 -3.22 -7.73
N VAL A 144 -10.12 -4.28 -7.06
CA VAL A 144 -9.68 -4.23 -5.66
C VAL A 144 -8.16 -4.33 -5.64
N VAL A 145 -7.49 -3.37 -5.01
CA VAL A 145 -6.08 -3.48 -4.62
C VAL A 145 -5.99 -3.64 -3.11
N GLY A 146 -5.10 -4.49 -2.60
CA GLY A 146 -5.04 -4.73 -1.16
C GLY A 146 -3.64 -4.99 -0.63
N ASP A 147 -3.27 -4.22 0.41
CA ASP A 147 -2.02 -4.36 1.19
C ASP A 147 -2.34 -4.46 2.69
N VAL A 148 -3.19 -5.41 3.08
CA VAL A 148 -3.64 -5.58 4.46
C VAL A 148 -2.57 -6.22 5.33
N SER A 149 -2.58 -5.89 6.63
CA SER A 149 -1.63 -6.41 7.62
C SER A 149 -2.35 -6.92 8.87
N PHE A 150 -1.72 -7.85 9.59
CA PHE A 150 -2.18 -8.40 10.87
C PHE A 150 -3.45 -9.24 10.81
N ILE A 151 -3.88 -9.64 9.63
CA ILE A 151 -5.03 -10.51 9.36
C ILE A 151 -4.72 -11.41 8.17
N SER A 152 -5.23 -12.64 8.18
CA SER A 152 -5.17 -13.52 7.01
C SER A 152 -6.10 -13.01 5.91
N LEU A 153 -5.62 -12.99 4.66
CA LEU A 153 -6.45 -12.66 3.50
C LEU A 153 -7.64 -13.60 3.35
N THR A 154 -7.51 -14.85 3.75
CA THR A 154 -8.61 -15.85 3.66
C THR A 154 -9.88 -15.40 4.38
N LEU A 155 -9.76 -14.54 5.40
CA LEU A 155 -10.89 -13.96 6.15
C LEU A 155 -11.53 -12.74 5.46
N LEU A 156 -10.88 -12.22 4.43
CA LEU A 156 -11.29 -11.00 3.73
C LEU A 156 -11.70 -11.26 2.28
N LEU A 157 -11.43 -12.46 1.73
CA LEU A 157 -11.73 -12.74 0.33
C LEU A 157 -13.23 -12.58 0.02
N GLU A 158 -14.11 -13.14 0.84
CA GLU A 158 -15.55 -13.09 0.60
C GLU A 158 -16.09 -11.64 0.54
N PRO A 159 -15.86 -10.76 1.54
CA PRO A 159 -16.32 -9.38 1.45
C PRO A 159 -15.66 -8.59 0.31
N LEU A 160 -14.37 -8.84 0.00
CA LEU A 160 -13.69 -8.16 -1.10
C LEU A 160 -14.24 -8.60 -2.47
N PHE A 161 -14.49 -9.90 -2.65
CA PHE A 161 -15.02 -10.44 -3.90
C PHE A 161 -16.48 -10.07 -4.14
N THR A 162 -17.29 -10.01 -3.07
CA THR A 162 -18.69 -9.61 -3.16
C THR A 162 -18.85 -8.18 -3.73
N VAL A 163 -17.91 -7.29 -3.47
CA VAL A 163 -17.96 -5.91 -3.94
C VAL A 163 -17.14 -5.66 -5.21
N CYS A 164 -16.54 -6.71 -5.80
CA CYS A 164 -15.69 -6.61 -6.97
C CYS A 164 -16.31 -7.33 -8.18
N ARG A 165 -16.47 -6.63 -9.31
CA ARG A 165 -16.93 -7.21 -10.58
C ARG A 165 -15.81 -7.49 -11.57
N GLY A 166 -14.57 -7.10 -11.27
CA GLY A 166 -13.43 -7.21 -12.18
C GLY A 166 -12.28 -8.02 -11.61
N THR A 167 -11.18 -7.36 -11.30
CA THR A 167 -9.97 -8.00 -10.78
C THR A 167 -9.74 -7.64 -9.31
N ALA A 168 -9.34 -8.63 -8.51
CA ALA A 168 -8.78 -8.42 -7.17
C ALA A 168 -7.25 -8.65 -7.23
N LEU A 169 -6.45 -7.57 -7.02
CA LEU A 169 -4.98 -7.59 -6.94
C LEU A 169 -4.56 -7.49 -5.49
N LEU A 170 -4.31 -8.61 -4.85
CA LEU A 170 -4.09 -8.71 -3.40
C LEU A 170 -2.66 -9.13 -3.08
N LEU A 171 -2.04 -8.45 -2.11
CA LEU A 171 -0.71 -8.77 -1.60
C LEU A 171 -0.79 -9.82 -0.50
N VAL A 172 -0.41 -11.05 -0.83
CA VAL A 172 -0.25 -12.14 0.12
C VAL A 172 1.01 -11.91 0.95
N LYS A 173 0.85 -11.90 2.25
CA LYS A 173 1.92 -11.76 3.23
C LYS A 173 2.06 -13.06 4.02
N PRO A 174 3.02 -13.93 3.69
CA PRO A 174 3.15 -15.25 4.31
C PRO A 174 3.12 -15.23 5.84
N GLN A 175 3.68 -14.19 6.46
CA GLN A 175 3.71 -14.04 7.91
C GLN A 175 2.33 -13.89 8.57
N PHE A 176 1.28 -13.56 7.82
CA PHE A 176 -0.10 -13.51 8.31
C PHE A 176 -0.93 -14.70 7.87
N GLU A 177 -0.39 -15.57 7.01
CA GLU A 177 -1.06 -16.76 6.50
C GLU A 177 -0.59 -18.06 7.19
N VAL A 178 0.70 -18.15 7.57
CA VAL A 178 1.22 -19.26 8.36
C VAL A 178 0.88 -19.08 9.85
N GLY A 179 0.65 -20.13 10.60
CA GLY A 179 0.45 -20.03 12.05
C GLY A 179 1.67 -19.41 12.76
N ARG A 180 1.46 -18.86 13.97
CA ARG A 180 2.54 -18.22 14.76
C ARG A 180 3.71 -19.15 15.03
N GLU A 181 3.46 -20.46 15.12
CA GLU A 181 4.45 -21.51 15.32
C GLU A 181 5.44 -21.66 14.16
N ARG A 182 5.12 -21.15 12.97
CA ARG A 182 5.98 -21.21 11.77
C ARG A 182 6.74 -19.93 11.50
N LEU A 183 6.60 -18.94 12.37
CA LEU A 183 7.34 -17.68 12.27
C LEU A 183 8.73 -17.85 12.87
N GLY A 184 9.75 -17.51 12.10
CA GLY A 184 11.12 -17.41 12.59
C GLY A 184 11.38 -16.12 13.38
N ALA A 185 12.63 -15.91 13.75
CA ALA A 185 13.05 -14.70 14.47
C ALA A 185 12.63 -13.43 13.69
N GLY A 186 12.05 -12.46 14.41
CA GLY A 186 11.57 -11.21 13.82
C GLY A 186 10.28 -11.35 12.99
N GLY A 187 9.56 -12.48 13.09
CA GLY A 187 8.31 -12.68 12.33
C GLY A 187 8.54 -12.96 10.84
N ILE A 188 9.70 -13.53 10.48
CA ILE A 188 10.06 -13.80 9.09
C ILE A 188 9.76 -15.26 8.76
N VAL A 189 9.09 -15.50 7.62
CA VAL A 189 8.91 -16.83 7.03
C VAL A 189 10.09 -17.11 6.11
N ALA A 190 11.13 -17.74 6.66
CA ALA A 190 12.38 -17.99 5.94
C ALA A 190 12.28 -19.15 4.95
N ASP A 191 11.51 -20.20 5.29
CA ASP A 191 11.33 -21.38 4.44
C ASP A 191 10.48 -21.04 3.21
N GLU A 192 11.01 -21.34 2.03
CA GLU A 192 10.32 -21.12 0.75
C GLU A 192 9.07 -21.98 0.62
N ARG A 193 9.08 -23.21 1.14
CA ARG A 193 7.92 -24.10 1.12
C ARG A 193 6.78 -23.55 1.96
N GLU A 194 7.09 -22.98 3.13
CA GLU A 194 6.08 -22.34 3.96
C GLU A 194 5.49 -21.09 3.31
N ARG A 195 6.32 -20.31 2.58
CA ARG A 195 5.83 -19.18 1.80
C ARG A 195 4.90 -19.63 0.67
N GLU A 196 5.26 -20.71 -0.02
CA GLU A 196 4.43 -21.30 -1.08
C GLU A 196 3.11 -21.81 -0.50
N HIS A 197 3.12 -22.57 0.58
CA HIS A 197 1.90 -23.03 1.24
C HIS A 197 0.99 -21.87 1.69
N ALA A 198 1.57 -20.76 2.13
CA ALA A 198 0.80 -19.55 2.49
C ALA A 198 0.05 -18.99 1.27
N VAL A 199 0.69 -18.96 0.12
CA VAL A 199 0.08 -18.48 -1.13
C VAL A 199 -1.00 -19.44 -1.62
N GLU A 200 -0.72 -20.76 -1.63
CA GLU A 200 -1.68 -21.79 -2.04
C GLU A 200 -2.93 -21.78 -1.15
N ARG A 201 -2.81 -21.58 0.15
CA ARG A 201 -3.96 -21.42 1.05
C ARG A 201 -4.90 -20.29 0.63
N VAL A 202 -4.35 -19.16 0.20
CA VAL A 202 -5.16 -18.02 -0.28
C VAL A 202 -5.82 -18.37 -1.61
N ILE A 203 -5.11 -19.05 -2.51
CA ILE A 203 -5.64 -19.53 -3.80
C ILE A 203 -6.78 -20.51 -3.58
N ASP A 204 -6.60 -21.52 -2.70
CA ASP A 204 -7.62 -22.51 -2.39
C ASP A 204 -8.88 -21.86 -1.78
N ALA A 205 -8.69 -20.90 -0.88
CA ALA A 205 -9.81 -20.15 -0.30
C ALA A 205 -10.55 -19.32 -1.35
N ALA A 206 -9.83 -18.70 -2.29
CA ALA A 206 -10.43 -17.97 -3.40
C ALA A 206 -11.21 -18.91 -4.34
N ALA A 207 -10.67 -20.08 -4.65
CA ALA A 207 -11.32 -21.09 -5.48
C ALA A 207 -12.66 -21.57 -4.88
N GLN A 208 -12.75 -21.72 -3.55
CA GLN A 208 -14.00 -22.05 -2.86
C GLN A 208 -15.10 -20.98 -3.04
N LEU A 209 -14.69 -19.73 -3.32
CA LEU A 209 -15.57 -18.61 -3.62
C LEU A 209 -15.80 -18.38 -5.12
N GLY A 210 -15.31 -19.29 -5.98
CA GLY A 210 -15.44 -19.19 -7.44
C GLY A 210 -14.50 -18.16 -8.06
N TRP A 211 -13.36 -17.88 -7.41
CA TRP A 211 -12.33 -16.98 -7.96
C TRP A 211 -11.03 -17.72 -8.21
N GLU A 212 -10.35 -17.38 -9.30
CA GLU A 212 -9.09 -18.00 -9.72
C GLU A 212 -8.01 -16.97 -10.01
N PRO A 213 -6.74 -17.27 -9.68
CA PRO A 213 -5.62 -16.41 -10.06
C PRO A 213 -5.34 -16.56 -11.56
N TRP A 214 -5.25 -15.44 -12.26
CA TRP A 214 -4.79 -15.39 -13.65
C TRP A 214 -3.37 -14.82 -13.77
N TRP A 215 -2.85 -14.19 -12.71
CA TRP A 215 -1.47 -13.74 -12.62
C TRP A 215 -0.97 -13.83 -11.17
N ARG A 216 0.31 -14.11 -11.04
CA ARG A 216 1.04 -14.16 -9.78
C ARG A 216 2.42 -13.55 -9.98
N GLY A 217 2.91 -12.73 -9.02
CA GLY A 217 4.24 -12.14 -9.05
C GLY A 217 4.77 -11.78 -7.67
N THR A 218 6.09 -11.89 -7.50
CA THR A 218 6.75 -11.43 -6.28
C THR A 218 6.71 -9.91 -6.21
N SER A 219 6.40 -9.37 -5.03
CA SER A 219 6.44 -7.93 -4.79
C SER A 219 7.83 -7.36 -5.07
N ALA A 220 7.86 -6.21 -5.77
CA ALA A 220 9.11 -5.50 -6.09
C ALA A 220 9.89 -5.06 -4.84
N LEU A 221 9.22 -4.93 -3.70
CA LEU A 221 9.83 -4.61 -2.42
C LEU A 221 9.43 -5.64 -1.37
N PRO A 222 10.37 -6.05 -0.50
CA PRO A 222 10.03 -6.90 0.64
C PRO A 222 9.19 -6.15 1.67
N GLY A 223 8.51 -6.91 2.52
CA GLY A 223 7.84 -6.38 3.71
C GLY A 223 8.81 -5.67 4.66
N THR A 224 8.27 -4.94 5.64
CA THR A 224 9.06 -4.07 6.55
C THR A 224 10.17 -4.83 7.29
N HIS A 225 9.97 -6.11 7.59
CA HIS A 225 10.96 -6.96 8.28
C HIS A 225 11.73 -7.90 7.32
N GLY A 226 11.56 -7.71 5.99
CA GLY A 226 12.27 -8.50 4.98
C GLY A 226 11.51 -9.74 4.48
N ASN A 227 10.25 -9.92 4.86
CA ASN A 227 9.42 -10.99 4.30
C ASN A 227 9.25 -10.83 2.79
N VAL A 228 9.37 -11.94 2.06
CA VAL A 228 9.01 -12.01 0.64
C VAL A 228 7.48 -12.06 0.57
N GLU A 229 6.90 -11.14 -0.17
CA GLU A 229 5.45 -11.00 -0.35
C GLU A 229 5.09 -11.25 -1.81
N VAL A 230 3.89 -11.77 -2.07
CA VAL A 230 3.45 -12.20 -3.41
C VAL A 230 2.12 -11.56 -3.74
N PHE A 231 2.02 -10.92 -4.91
CA PHE A 231 0.74 -10.49 -5.45
C PHE A 231 0.03 -11.61 -6.19
N LEU A 232 -1.28 -11.67 -6.00
CA LEU A 232 -2.21 -12.47 -6.78
C LEU A 232 -3.19 -11.54 -7.47
N ALA A 233 -3.31 -11.63 -8.80
CA ALA A 233 -4.41 -11.04 -9.54
C ALA A 233 -5.45 -12.13 -9.81
N MET A 234 -6.62 -11.97 -9.23
CA MET A 234 -7.71 -12.96 -9.25
C MET A 234 -8.95 -12.37 -9.92
N ARG A 235 -9.76 -13.22 -10.52
CA ARG A 235 -11.06 -12.86 -11.11
C ARG A 235 -12.08 -13.97 -10.85
N SER A 236 -13.36 -13.66 -10.98
CA SER A 236 -14.41 -14.67 -10.96
C SER A 236 -14.22 -15.66 -12.08
N SER A 237 -14.47 -16.92 -11.81
CA SER A 237 -14.41 -18.03 -12.79
C SER A 237 -15.61 -18.05 -13.73
N GLY A 238 -16.61 -17.17 -13.59
CA GLY A 238 -17.79 -17.05 -14.43
C GLY A 238 -19.07 -17.42 -13.71
#